data_a87b793ee8184b9cb32729ae43c1c826
#
_entry.id   a87b793ee8184b9cb32729ae43c1c826
#
_cell.length_a   1.000
_cell.length_b   1.000
_cell.length_c   1.000
_cell.angle_alpha   90.00
_cell.angle_beta   90.00
_cell.angle_gamma   90.00
#
_symmetry.space_group_name_H-M   'P 1'
#
loop_
_entity.id
_entity.type
_entity.pdbx_description
1 polymer ?
#
loop_
_entity_poly.entity_id
_entity_poly.type
_entity_poly.pdbx_seq_one_letter_code
_entity_poly.pdbx_strand_id
1 'polypeptide(L)'
;MTTIKDIAKKANVSTGTVDRVIHNRPGVSEKTKAHVQKIIREHNFQINTIASTLALNKSYKIGVLIPEAGTENEFWSEPKKGIENAIEEIKNFKISATFFMFNQFDSSSYQDAFLNLIEGNFDAVLIAPVFHKETEKLINQLDKKQIPYVFINTEIKGFNALSFIGQDSYKSGYLAAKLMSVMVPNNAQILIPVFRLNKGNYSSINNRITGFKTFFKEKYASVKIKDLAIPYFKSIDAINSSLNDVLKDDIIDGIFVPSSSSFLIAEYLENSQLNNIRLVGYDTNKKNIEFLKNDTIDFLICQNPYNQGYKGIKLLSDYLVMNKTPKPIYPSPMTVVTKENVDSI
;
A
#
# COMPACT_ATOMS: atom_id res chain seq x y z
N MET A 1 -25.99 22.94 -19.09
CA MET A 1 -24.52 22.65 -19.11
C MET A 1 -24.00 22.99 -20.50
N THR A 2 -23.02 23.87 -20.65
CA THR A 2 -22.46 24.24 -21.96
C THR A 2 -21.77 23.07 -22.61
N THR A 3 -22.03 22.76 -23.88
CA THR A 3 -21.43 21.63 -24.61
C THR A 3 -20.39 22.12 -25.63
N ILE A 4 -19.57 21.21 -26.19
CA ILE A 4 -18.65 21.54 -27.30
C ILE A 4 -19.40 22.12 -28.48
N LYS A 5 -20.64 21.65 -28.75
CA LYS A 5 -21.51 22.19 -29.81
C LYS A 5 -21.92 23.64 -29.55
N ASP A 6 -22.19 23.99 -28.29
CA ASP A 6 -22.54 25.35 -27.91
C ASP A 6 -21.34 26.30 -28.04
N ILE A 7 -20.16 25.87 -27.65
CA ILE A 7 -18.91 26.64 -27.85
C ILE A 7 -18.62 26.81 -29.33
N ALA A 8 -18.76 25.76 -30.15
CA ALA A 8 -18.55 25.81 -31.60
C ALA A 8 -19.50 26.82 -32.26
N LYS A 9 -20.79 26.78 -31.88
CA LYS A 9 -21.81 27.74 -32.36
C LYS A 9 -21.46 29.16 -31.97
N LYS A 10 -21.07 29.41 -30.72
CA LYS A 10 -20.69 30.75 -30.22
C LYS A 10 -19.42 31.30 -30.86
N ALA A 11 -18.44 30.43 -31.09
CA ALA A 11 -17.18 30.77 -31.73
C ALA A 11 -17.29 30.85 -33.28
N ASN A 12 -18.44 30.50 -33.85
CA ASN A 12 -18.67 30.37 -35.29
C ASN A 12 -17.63 29.51 -36.00
N VAL A 13 -17.30 28.35 -35.40
CA VAL A 13 -16.35 27.36 -35.93
C VAL A 13 -16.94 25.95 -35.86
N SER A 14 -16.30 24.99 -36.52
CA SER A 14 -16.71 23.60 -36.41
C SER A 14 -16.38 23.02 -35.01
N THR A 15 -17.11 21.99 -34.58
CA THR A 15 -16.82 21.25 -33.36
C THR A 15 -15.41 20.63 -33.40
N GLY A 16 -14.93 20.20 -34.58
CA GLY A 16 -13.56 19.72 -34.78
C GLY A 16 -12.51 20.82 -34.59
N THR A 17 -12.83 22.10 -34.88
CA THR A 17 -11.92 23.22 -34.58
C THR A 17 -11.84 23.46 -33.08
N VAL A 18 -12.98 23.43 -32.37
CA VAL A 18 -13.01 23.54 -30.90
C VAL A 18 -12.21 22.40 -30.26
N ASP A 19 -12.39 21.15 -30.71
CA ASP A 19 -11.64 19.98 -30.21
C ASP A 19 -10.12 20.16 -30.41
N ARG A 20 -9.68 20.62 -31.58
CA ARG A 20 -8.25 20.89 -31.83
C ARG A 20 -7.69 21.98 -30.91
N VAL A 21 -8.46 23.05 -30.66
CA VAL A 21 -8.04 24.14 -29.75
C VAL A 21 -7.91 23.62 -28.31
N ILE A 22 -8.89 22.84 -27.86
CA ILE A 22 -8.96 22.28 -26.54
C ILE A 22 -7.75 21.34 -26.29
N HIS A 23 -7.44 20.48 -27.25
CA HIS A 23 -6.35 19.49 -27.14
C HIS A 23 -5.02 19.99 -27.72
N ASN A 24 -4.90 21.29 -28.01
CA ASN A 24 -3.69 21.93 -28.59
C ASN A 24 -3.13 21.21 -29.83
N ARG A 25 -4.02 20.66 -30.68
CA ARG A 25 -3.65 19.98 -31.94
C ARG A 25 -3.37 20.97 -33.06
N PRO A 26 -2.45 20.65 -33.99
CA PRO A 26 -2.16 21.52 -35.14
C PRO A 26 -3.36 21.67 -36.08
N GLY A 27 -3.31 22.69 -36.96
CA GLY A 27 -4.32 22.94 -38.00
C GLY A 27 -5.38 23.98 -37.63
N VAL A 28 -5.12 24.84 -36.63
CA VAL A 28 -5.94 26.01 -36.28
C VAL A 28 -5.04 27.24 -36.23
N SER A 29 -5.47 28.35 -36.83
CA SER A 29 -4.72 29.60 -36.78
C SER A 29 -4.68 30.17 -35.36
N GLU A 30 -3.62 30.87 -34.97
CA GLU A 30 -3.48 31.50 -33.65
C GLU A 30 -4.65 32.47 -33.34
N LYS A 31 -5.15 33.18 -34.34
CA LYS A 31 -6.32 34.07 -34.21
C LYS A 31 -7.57 33.29 -33.83
N THR A 32 -7.82 32.17 -34.49
CA THR A 32 -8.96 31.28 -34.20
C THR A 32 -8.82 30.62 -32.86
N LYS A 33 -7.61 30.18 -32.52
CA LYS A 33 -7.27 29.55 -31.22
C LYS A 33 -7.56 30.51 -30.06
N ALA A 34 -7.07 31.75 -30.14
CA ALA A 34 -7.32 32.80 -29.16
C ALA A 34 -8.81 33.12 -29.01
N HIS A 35 -9.56 33.19 -30.11
CA HIS A 35 -11.00 33.44 -30.10
C HIS A 35 -11.77 32.31 -29.38
N VAL A 36 -11.51 31.07 -29.73
CA VAL A 36 -12.15 29.89 -29.09
C VAL A 36 -11.81 29.82 -27.62
N GLN A 37 -10.54 30.04 -27.25
CA GLN A 37 -10.11 30.04 -25.84
C GLN A 37 -10.79 31.16 -25.03
N LYS A 38 -11.05 32.31 -25.61
CA LYS A 38 -11.79 33.41 -24.97
C LYS A 38 -13.22 32.96 -24.63
N ILE A 39 -13.95 32.38 -25.61
CA ILE A 39 -15.32 31.89 -25.44
C ILE A 39 -15.38 30.75 -24.40
N ILE A 40 -14.41 29.83 -24.39
CA ILE A 40 -14.29 28.78 -23.39
C ILE A 40 -14.23 29.37 -21.98
N ARG A 41 -13.40 30.42 -21.78
CA ARG A 41 -13.27 31.12 -20.48
C ARG A 41 -14.53 31.87 -20.08
N GLU A 42 -15.12 32.63 -21.00
CA GLU A 42 -16.34 33.43 -20.75
C GLU A 42 -17.54 32.56 -20.34
N HIS A 43 -17.58 31.34 -20.82
CA HIS A 43 -18.68 30.40 -20.52
C HIS A 43 -18.32 29.37 -19.47
N ASN A 44 -17.16 29.49 -18.76
CA ASN A 44 -16.66 28.52 -17.79
C ASN A 44 -16.79 27.08 -18.30
N PHE A 45 -16.54 26.90 -19.64
CA PHE A 45 -16.67 25.59 -20.24
C PHE A 45 -15.54 24.70 -19.77
N GLN A 46 -15.90 23.63 -19.08
CA GLN A 46 -15.01 22.55 -18.75
C GLN A 46 -15.35 21.35 -19.62
N ILE A 47 -14.32 20.71 -20.18
CA ILE A 47 -14.52 19.48 -20.92
C ILE A 47 -15.10 18.46 -19.94
N ASN A 48 -16.26 17.93 -20.27
CA ASN A 48 -16.70 16.72 -19.61
C ASN A 48 -15.86 15.54 -20.17
N THR A 49 -14.64 15.39 -19.62
CA THR A 49 -13.72 14.30 -20.00
C THR A 49 -14.38 12.95 -19.84
N ILE A 50 -15.27 12.81 -18.86
CA ILE A 50 -16.06 11.61 -18.61
C ILE A 50 -16.98 11.32 -19.82
N ALA A 51 -17.75 12.29 -20.28
CA ALA A 51 -18.64 12.13 -21.45
C ALA A 51 -17.83 11.87 -22.75
N SER A 52 -16.71 12.54 -22.91
CA SER A 52 -15.78 12.34 -24.04
C SER A 52 -15.19 10.92 -24.06
N THR A 53 -14.74 10.41 -22.93
CA THR A 53 -14.17 9.05 -22.79
C THR A 53 -15.24 7.98 -23.01
N LEU A 54 -16.43 8.18 -22.46
CA LEU A 54 -17.58 7.29 -22.71
C LEU A 54 -17.97 7.25 -24.20
N ALA A 55 -17.88 8.38 -24.88
CA ALA A 55 -18.16 8.47 -26.32
C ALA A 55 -17.11 7.73 -27.19
N LEU A 56 -15.86 7.67 -26.76
CA LEU A 56 -14.78 6.93 -27.45
C LEU A 56 -14.90 5.41 -27.35
N ASN A 57 -15.80 4.92 -26.50
CA ASN A 57 -16.06 3.47 -26.29
C ASN A 57 -14.81 2.63 -25.99
N LYS A 58 -13.73 3.25 -25.47
CA LYS A 58 -12.46 2.59 -25.15
C LYS A 58 -12.60 1.81 -23.85
N SER A 59 -12.10 0.59 -23.82
CA SER A 59 -11.98 -0.22 -22.59
C SER A 59 -10.53 -0.27 -22.14
N TYR A 60 -10.33 -0.39 -20.83
CA TYR A 60 -9.00 -0.48 -20.22
C TYR A 60 -8.89 -1.71 -19.31
N LYS A 61 -7.71 -2.30 -19.28
CA LYS A 61 -7.39 -3.46 -18.47
C LYS A 61 -6.27 -3.13 -17.47
N ILE A 62 -6.52 -3.36 -16.20
CA ILE A 62 -5.53 -3.18 -15.14
C ILE A 62 -5.09 -4.55 -14.66
N GLY A 63 -3.78 -4.82 -14.71
CA GLY A 63 -3.17 -5.97 -14.03
C GLY A 63 -2.98 -5.65 -12.54
N VAL A 64 -3.30 -6.59 -11.65
CA VAL A 64 -3.15 -6.42 -10.21
C VAL A 64 -2.27 -7.53 -9.66
N LEU A 65 -1.08 -7.20 -9.18
CA LEU A 65 -0.13 -8.15 -8.59
C LEU A 65 -0.08 -7.95 -7.07
N ILE A 66 -0.76 -8.80 -6.33
CA ILE A 66 -0.84 -8.76 -4.86
C ILE A 66 -0.72 -10.17 -4.26
N PRO A 67 -0.29 -10.29 -3.00
CA PRO A 67 -0.34 -11.58 -2.32
C PRO A 67 -1.75 -12.14 -2.19
N GLU A 68 -1.82 -13.48 -2.12
CA GLU A 68 -3.05 -14.18 -1.80
C GLU A 68 -3.56 -13.78 -0.41
N ALA A 69 -4.87 -13.57 -0.31
CA ALA A 69 -5.55 -13.42 0.96
C ALA A 69 -5.98 -14.81 1.49
N GLY A 70 -5.73 -15.07 2.75
CA GLY A 70 -6.09 -16.35 3.39
C GLY A 70 -6.09 -16.23 4.91
N THR A 71 -6.43 -17.31 5.60
CA THR A 71 -6.47 -17.35 7.08
C THR A 71 -5.12 -17.02 7.74
N GLU A 72 -4.02 -17.31 7.05
CA GLU A 72 -2.67 -16.97 7.49
C GLU A 72 -2.22 -15.57 7.05
N ASN A 73 -3.00 -14.90 6.19
CA ASN A 73 -2.65 -13.65 5.56
C ASN A 73 -3.88 -12.73 5.36
N GLU A 74 -4.59 -12.49 6.45
CA GLU A 74 -5.80 -11.65 6.44
C GLU A 74 -5.51 -10.20 5.99
N PHE A 75 -4.27 -9.71 6.17
CA PHE A 75 -3.90 -8.35 5.75
C PHE A 75 -4.29 -8.05 4.30
N TRP A 76 -4.03 -9.00 3.37
CA TRP A 76 -4.25 -8.78 1.95
C TRP A 76 -5.71 -8.88 1.51
N SER A 77 -6.60 -9.32 2.39
CA SER A 77 -8.05 -9.28 2.14
C SER A 77 -8.55 -7.84 2.01
N GLU A 78 -8.03 -6.92 2.81
CA GLU A 78 -8.46 -5.52 2.80
C GLU A 78 -8.01 -4.75 1.54
N PRO A 79 -6.74 -4.78 1.09
CA PRO A 79 -6.37 -4.21 -0.20
C PRO A 79 -7.17 -4.80 -1.36
N LYS A 80 -7.38 -6.12 -1.39
CA LYS A 80 -8.17 -6.78 -2.42
C LYS A 80 -9.61 -6.26 -2.46
N LYS A 81 -10.28 -6.18 -1.32
CA LYS A 81 -11.63 -5.60 -1.19
C LYS A 81 -11.68 -4.15 -1.64
N GLY A 82 -10.66 -3.35 -1.29
CA GLY A 82 -10.55 -1.96 -1.75
C GLY A 82 -10.45 -1.86 -3.28
N ILE A 83 -9.66 -2.74 -3.91
CA ILE A 83 -9.51 -2.84 -5.36
C ILE A 83 -10.85 -3.21 -6.01
N GLU A 84 -11.52 -4.26 -5.51
CA GLU A 84 -12.80 -4.75 -6.03
C GLU A 84 -13.88 -3.67 -5.96
N ASN A 85 -13.98 -2.96 -4.83
CA ASN A 85 -14.94 -1.86 -4.66
C ASN A 85 -14.63 -0.67 -5.59
N ALA A 86 -13.35 -0.33 -5.77
CA ALA A 86 -12.97 0.73 -6.70
C ALA A 86 -13.34 0.37 -8.15
N ILE A 87 -13.10 -0.87 -8.58
CA ILE A 87 -13.47 -1.36 -9.93
C ILE A 87 -14.99 -1.30 -10.12
N GLU A 88 -15.77 -1.75 -9.13
CA GLU A 88 -17.25 -1.67 -9.23
C GLU A 88 -17.73 -0.23 -9.36
N GLU A 89 -17.16 0.72 -8.61
CA GLU A 89 -17.52 2.14 -8.70
C GLU A 89 -17.21 2.76 -10.07
N ILE A 90 -16.11 2.32 -10.71
CA ILE A 90 -15.67 2.87 -11.99
C ILE A 90 -16.08 2.03 -13.21
N LYS A 91 -16.95 1.04 -13.04
CA LYS A 91 -17.37 0.12 -14.12
C LYS A 91 -17.90 0.84 -15.37
N ASN A 92 -18.51 2.01 -15.20
CA ASN A 92 -19.01 2.82 -16.32
C ASN A 92 -17.90 3.32 -17.26
N PHE A 93 -16.63 3.37 -16.80
CA PHE A 93 -15.48 3.70 -17.64
C PHE A 93 -14.93 2.50 -18.44
N LYS A 94 -15.60 1.33 -18.36
CA LYS A 94 -15.16 0.08 -18.99
C LYS A 94 -13.75 -0.33 -18.57
N ILE A 95 -13.43 -0.14 -17.30
CA ILE A 95 -12.18 -0.61 -16.70
C ILE A 95 -12.42 -1.96 -16.03
N SER A 96 -11.55 -2.90 -16.33
CA SER A 96 -11.53 -4.22 -15.68
C SER A 96 -10.19 -4.47 -15.01
N ALA A 97 -10.17 -5.28 -13.94
CA ALA A 97 -8.95 -5.74 -13.29
C ALA A 97 -8.79 -7.26 -13.41
N THR A 98 -7.55 -7.70 -13.62
CA THR A 98 -7.17 -9.11 -13.58
C THR A 98 -6.16 -9.29 -12.46
N PHE A 99 -6.45 -10.19 -11.52
CA PHE A 99 -5.59 -10.46 -10.38
C PHE A 99 -4.55 -11.54 -10.71
N PHE A 100 -3.31 -11.25 -10.39
CA PHE A 100 -2.17 -12.14 -10.36
C PHE A 100 -1.75 -12.30 -8.91
N MET A 101 -2.19 -13.37 -8.28
CA MET A 101 -2.00 -13.58 -6.86
C MET A 101 -0.79 -14.50 -6.63
N PHE A 102 -0.04 -14.25 -5.55
CA PHE A 102 1.16 -15.00 -5.22
C PHE A 102 1.25 -15.29 -3.72
N ASN A 103 1.99 -16.33 -3.37
CA ASN A 103 2.31 -16.62 -1.98
C ASN A 103 3.36 -15.61 -1.46
N GLN A 104 3.01 -14.81 -0.45
CA GLN A 104 3.90 -13.78 0.12
C GLN A 104 5.16 -14.33 0.79
N PHE A 105 5.29 -15.64 0.93
CA PHE A 105 6.43 -16.31 1.55
C PHE A 105 7.30 -17.04 0.52
N ASP A 106 6.86 -17.09 -0.73
CA ASP A 106 7.54 -17.77 -1.83
C ASP A 106 7.87 -16.80 -2.96
N SER A 107 9.16 -16.51 -3.13
CA SER A 107 9.63 -15.60 -4.18
C SER A 107 9.50 -16.20 -5.59
N SER A 108 9.44 -17.52 -5.75
CA SER A 108 9.20 -18.14 -7.05
C SER A 108 7.75 -17.93 -7.49
N SER A 109 6.79 -18.11 -6.58
CA SER A 109 5.38 -17.81 -6.84
C SER A 109 5.18 -16.34 -7.26
N TYR A 110 5.92 -15.39 -6.65
CA TYR A 110 5.90 -13.99 -7.06
C TYR A 110 6.43 -13.79 -8.48
N GLN A 111 7.57 -14.42 -8.80
CA GLN A 111 8.18 -14.33 -10.14
C GLN A 111 7.23 -14.85 -11.21
N ASP A 112 6.62 -16.03 -10.99
CA ASP A 112 5.67 -16.63 -11.91
C ASP A 112 4.44 -15.75 -12.12
N ALA A 113 3.86 -15.22 -11.04
CA ALA A 113 2.72 -14.30 -11.13
C ALA A 113 3.08 -13.00 -11.87
N PHE A 114 4.28 -12.45 -11.66
CA PHE A 114 4.76 -11.27 -12.36
C PHE A 114 5.00 -11.53 -13.85
N LEU A 115 5.60 -12.66 -14.21
CA LEU A 115 5.82 -13.03 -15.61
C LEU A 115 4.49 -13.24 -16.36
N ASN A 116 3.53 -13.93 -15.76
CA ASN A 116 2.18 -14.08 -16.30
C ASN A 116 1.49 -12.73 -16.51
N LEU A 117 1.68 -11.77 -15.58
CA LEU A 117 1.18 -10.41 -15.72
C LEU A 117 1.82 -9.70 -16.92
N ILE A 118 3.14 -9.82 -17.10
CA ILE A 118 3.87 -9.17 -18.21
C ILE A 118 3.47 -9.73 -19.57
N GLU A 119 3.11 -11.00 -19.67
CA GLU A 119 2.62 -11.64 -20.90
C GLU A 119 1.22 -11.15 -21.28
N GLY A 120 0.45 -10.66 -20.32
CA GLY A 120 -0.85 -10.06 -20.55
C GLY A 120 -0.77 -8.68 -21.20
N ASN A 121 -1.86 -8.30 -21.88
CA ASN A 121 -2.01 -6.98 -22.48
C ASN A 121 -2.77 -6.08 -21.50
N PHE A 122 -2.06 -5.37 -20.63
CA PHE A 122 -2.61 -4.42 -19.66
C PHE A 122 -2.25 -2.99 -20.03
N ASP A 123 -3.19 -2.07 -19.80
CA ASP A 123 -2.97 -0.63 -20.00
C ASP A 123 -2.27 0.01 -18.79
N ALA A 124 -2.37 -0.60 -17.60
CA ALA A 124 -1.68 -0.20 -16.39
C ALA A 124 -1.60 -1.35 -15.39
N VAL A 125 -0.74 -1.22 -14.37
CA VAL A 125 -0.53 -2.26 -13.35
C VAL A 125 -0.52 -1.68 -11.94
N LEU A 126 -1.17 -2.38 -10.99
CA LEU A 126 -1.07 -2.16 -9.55
C LEU A 126 -0.23 -3.26 -8.93
N ILE A 127 0.83 -2.91 -8.22
CA ILE A 127 1.81 -3.87 -7.70
C ILE A 127 2.02 -3.70 -6.21
N ALA A 128 1.96 -4.81 -5.46
CA ALA A 128 2.51 -4.92 -4.11
C ALA A 128 3.90 -5.57 -4.18
N PRO A 129 5.00 -4.80 -4.20
CA PRO A 129 6.34 -5.32 -4.43
C PRO A 129 6.94 -5.91 -3.14
N VAL A 130 6.36 -7.00 -2.64
CA VAL A 130 6.76 -7.64 -1.37
C VAL A 130 8.19 -8.16 -1.44
N PHE A 131 8.60 -8.68 -2.60
CA PHE A 131 9.94 -9.18 -2.85
C PHE A 131 10.78 -8.14 -3.61
N HIS A 132 11.58 -7.39 -2.87
CA HIS A 132 12.35 -6.26 -3.41
C HIS A 132 13.27 -6.66 -4.58
N LYS A 133 14.12 -7.68 -4.36
CA LYS A 133 15.11 -8.12 -5.36
C LYS A 133 14.49 -8.67 -6.62
N GLU A 134 13.41 -9.42 -6.50
CA GLU A 134 12.67 -9.98 -7.64
C GLU A 134 11.96 -8.86 -8.41
N THR A 135 11.38 -7.88 -7.69
CA THR A 135 10.76 -6.73 -8.33
C THR A 135 11.77 -5.91 -9.11
N GLU A 136 12.95 -5.61 -8.54
CA GLU A 136 14.03 -4.88 -9.25
C GLU A 136 14.43 -5.53 -10.57
N LYS A 137 14.46 -6.88 -10.61
CA LYS A 137 14.80 -7.61 -11.83
C LYS A 137 13.71 -7.55 -12.90
N LEU A 138 12.45 -7.55 -12.49
CA LEU A 138 11.30 -7.73 -13.38
C LEU A 138 10.67 -6.41 -13.82
N ILE A 139 10.71 -5.37 -12.96
CA ILE A 139 10.02 -4.10 -13.19
C ILE A 139 10.46 -3.40 -14.49
N ASN A 140 11.74 -3.54 -14.89
CA ASN A 140 12.28 -2.98 -16.13
C ASN A 140 11.55 -3.51 -17.39
N GLN A 141 10.86 -4.65 -17.29
CA GLN A 141 10.07 -5.17 -18.42
C GLN A 141 8.80 -4.34 -18.64
N LEU A 142 8.19 -3.81 -17.57
CA LEU A 142 7.06 -2.87 -17.66
C LEU A 142 7.53 -1.54 -18.25
N ASP A 143 8.68 -1.03 -17.80
CA ASP A 143 9.28 0.21 -18.35
C ASP A 143 9.56 0.06 -19.86
N LYS A 144 10.15 -1.05 -20.31
CA LYS A 144 10.38 -1.32 -21.74
C LYS A 144 9.10 -1.39 -22.57
N LYS A 145 8.02 -1.92 -22.00
CA LYS A 145 6.69 -1.97 -22.64
C LYS A 145 5.91 -0.68 -22.47
N GLN A 146 6.45 0.32 -21.75
CA GLN A 146 5.79 1.59 -21.42
C GLN A 146 4.44 1.39 -20.71
N ILE A 147 4.33 0.33 -19.90
CA ILE A 147 3.13 0.06 -19.10
C ILE A 147 3.27 0.82 -17.77
N PRO A 148 2.40 1.81 -17.51
CA PRO A 148 2.42 2.56 -16.26
C PRO A 148 2.03 1.68 -15.06
N TYR A 149 2.64 1.93 -13.91
CA TYR A 149 2.35 1.16 -12.71
C TYR A 149 2.35 2.01 -11.44
N VAL A 150 1.61 1.54 -10.45
CA VAL A 150 1.53 2.12 -9.10
C VAL A 150 1.93 1.07 -8.08
N PHE A 151 2.76 1.46 -7.12
CA PHE A 151 3.11 0.61 -5.98
C PHE A 151 2.17 0.84 -4.79
N ILE A 152 1.81 -0.24 -4.11
CA ILE A 152 1.09 -0.21 -2.83
C ILE A 152 1.87 -0.94 -1.75
N ASN A 153 1.70 -0.55 -0.48
CA ASN A 153 2.26 -1.13 0.73
C ASN A 153 3.78 -0.97 0.87
N THR A 154 4.55 -1.28 -0.14
CA THR A 154 6.02 -1.19 -0.13
C THR A 154 6.49 -0.32 -1.29
N GLU A 155 7.40 0.62 -1.01
CA GLU A 155 8.05 1.45 -2.03
C GLU A 155 9.34 0.78 -2.50
N ILE A 156 9.56 0.79 -3.82
CA ILE A 156 10.86 0.51 -4.41
C ILE A 156 11.31 1.75 -5.16
N LYS A 157 12.46 2.32 -4.74
CA LYS A 157 13.02 3.54 -5.32
C LYS A 157 13.85 3.23 -6.56
N GLY A 158 14.00 4.25 -7.42
CA GLY A 158 14.87 4.16 -8.62
C GLY A 158 14.17 3.63 -9.87
N PHE A 159 12.84 3.51 -9.85
CA PHE A 159 12.02 3.07 -10.99
C PHE A 159 10.93 4.11 -11.34
N ASN A 160 10.33 3.95 -12.54
CA ASN A 160 9.39 4.93 -13.10
C ASN A 160 7.93 4.70 -12.64
N ALA A 161 7.72 4.32 -11.38
CA ALA A 161 6.36 4.20 -10.86
C ALA A 161 5.62 5.53 -10.95
N LEU A 162 4.37 5.52 -11.43
CA LEU A 162 3.51 6.71 -11.44
C LEU A 162 3.30 7.25 -10.03
N SER A 163 3.20 6.34 -9.06
CA SER A 163 2.94 6.70 -7.66
C SER A 163 3.23 5.53 -6.73
N PHE A 164 3.47 5.87 -5.47
CA PHE A 164 3.48 4.94 -4.34
C PHE A 164 2.37 5.32 -3.34
N ILE A 165 1.64 4.32 -2.84
CA ILE A 165 0.62 4.46 -1.81
C ILE A 165 0.98 3.54 -0.65
N GLY A 166 1.37 4.09 0.48
CA GLY A 166 1.77 3.31 1.65
C GLY A 166 2.28 4.17 2.78
N GLN A 167 2.67 3.54 3.87
CA GLN A 167 3.28 4.23 5.00
C GLN A 167 4.78 4.47 4.77
N ASP A 168 5.31 5.53 5.39
CA ASP A 168 6.74 5.65 5.67
C ASP A 168 7.10 4.62 6.76
N SER A 169 7.61 3.47 6.33
CA SER A 169 7.88 2.34 7.22
C SER A 169 8.94 2.67 8.29
N TYR A 170 9.91 3.54 7.98
CA TYR A 170 10.90 3.99 8.96
C TYR A 170 10.24 4.81 10.07
N LYS A 171 9.45 5.84 9.69
CA LYS A 171 8.72 6.66 10.67
C LYS A 171 7.69 5.86 11.45
N SER A 172 7.08 4.87 10.83
CA SER A 172 6.15 3.96 11.49
C SER A 172 6.83 3.13 12.58
N GLY A 173 8.03 2.60 12.31
CA GLY A 173 8.84 1.93 13.32
C GLY A 173 9.30 2.87 14.44
N TYR A 174 9.68 4.11 14.11
CA TYR A 174 10.03 5.13 15.08
C TYR A 174 8.83 5.49 15.99
N LEU A 175 7.61 5.55 15.44
CA LEU A 175 6.37 5.71 16.20
C LEU A 175 6.11 4.52 17.14
N ALA A 176 6.29 3.28 16.66
CA ALA A 176 6.15 2.09 17.49
C ALA A 176 7.09 2.12 18.71
N ALA A 177 8.34 2.55 18.49
CA ALA A 177 9.30 2.71 19.58
C ALA A 177 8.88 3.78 20.58
N LYS A 178 8.32 4.90 20.10
CA LYS A 178 7.79 5.94 20.99
C LYS A 178 6.62 5.43 21.83
N LEU A 179 5.73 4.63 21.26
CA LEU A 179 4.65 3.98 22.01
C LEU A 179 5.21 3.01 23.06
N MET A 180 6.16 2.17 22.67
CA MET A 180 6.82 1.22 23.58
C MET A 180 7.51 1.97 24.74
N SER A 181 8.19 3.06 24.48
CA SER A 181 8.99 3.78 25.48
C SER A 181 8.18 4.39 26.63
N VAL A 182 6.87 4.59 26.48
CA VAL A 182 6.02 5.09 27.58
C VAL A 182 5.48 3.97 28.46
N MET A 183 5.70 2.69 28.09
CA MET A 183 5.20 1.53 28.81
C MET A 183 6.30 0.73 29.52
N VAL A 184 7.54 0.87 29.09
CA VAL A 184 8.66 0.10 29.61
C VAL A 184 9.67 0.95 30.38
N PRO A 185 10.47 0.38 31.30
CA PRO A 185 11.50 1.12 32.03
C PRO A 185 12.63 1.62 31.11
N ASN A 186 13.36 2.66 31.56
CA ASN A 186 14.44 3.28 30.78
C ASN A 186 15.62 2.34 30.45
N ASN A 187 15.75 1.23 31.16
CA ASN A 187 16.77 0.20 30.95
C ASN A 187 16.18 -1.12 30.43
N ALA A 188 15.01 -1.07 29.81
CA ALA A 188 14.25 -2.22 29.32
C ALA A 188 15.04 -3.13 28.39
N GLN A 189 14.65 -4.38 28.38
CA GLN A 189 15.03 -5.36 27.35
C GLN A 189 13.84 -5.60 26.41
N ILE A 190 14.03 -5.33 25.12
CA ILE A 190 13.00 -5.43 24.10
C ILE A 190 13.36 -6.50 23.08
N LEU A 191 12.42 -7.40 22.81
CA LEU A 191 12.54 -8.44 21.80
C LEU A 191 11.86 -8.01 20.49
N ILE A 192 12.51 -8.29 19.36
CA ILE A 192 11.92 -8.10 18.02
C ILE A 192 11.85 -9.46 17.31
N PRO A 193 10.73 -10.19 17.38
CA PRO A 193 10.53 -11.41 16.62
C PRO A 193 10.32 -11.08 15.14
N VAL A 194 11.04 -11.78 14.26
CA VAL A 194 10.97 -11.61 12.80
C VAL A 194 10.65 -12.96 12.17
N PHE A 195 9.43 -13.07 11.64
CA PHE A 195 8.89 -14.32 11.07
C PHE A 195 9.33 -14.58 9.62
N ARG A 196 10.43 -13.97 9.15
CA ARG A 196 10.90 -14.12 7.78
C ARG A 196 12.40 -14.34 7.72
N LEU A 197 12.81 -15.42 7.06
CA LEU A 197 14.21 -15.82 6.98
C LEU A 197 15.08 -14.88 6.13
N ASN A 198 14.52 -14.28 5.07
CA ASN A 198 15.27 -13.45 4.13
C ASN A 198 15.05 -11.96 4.38
N LYS A 199 15.66 -11.42 5.44
CA LYS A 199 15.54 -10.00 5.82
C LYS A 199 15.87 -9.02 4.68
N GLY A 200 16.79 -9.38 3.78
CA GLY A 200 17.21 -8.51 2.68
C GLY A 200 16.14 -8.27 1.61
N ASN A 201 15.06 -9.02 1.62
CA ASN A 201 14.00 -8.95 0.61
C ASN A 201 12.69 -8.27 1.08
N TYR A 202 12.63 -7.87 2.36
CA TYR A 202 11.42 -7.25 2.95
C TYR A 202 11.72 -5.86 3.48
N SER A 203 11.83 -4.90 2.57
CA SER A 203 12.28 -3.54 2.89
C SER A 203 11.40 -2.82 3.91
N SER A 204 10.08 -3.00 3.87
CA SER A 204 9.16 -2.38 4.83
C SER A 204 9.40 -2.85 6.27
N ILE A 205 9.58 -4.17 6.49
CA ILE A 205 9.88 -4.74 7.80
C ILE A 205 11.25 -4.25 8.31
N ASN A 206 12.26 -4.27 7.45
CA ASN A 206 13.60 -3.79 7.81
C ASN A 206 13.62 -2.31 8.17
N ASN A 207 12.88 -1.46 7.43
CA ASN A 207 12.76 -0.05 7.72
C ASN A 207 12.04 0.21 9.05
N ARG A 208 10.98 -0.57 9.38
CA ARG A 208 10.32 -0.50 10.70
C ARG A 208 11.30 -0.84 11.83
N ILE A 209 12.04 -1.93 11.70
CA ILE A 209 13.06 -2.33 12.69
C ILE A 209 14.12 -1.25 12.83
N THR A 210 14.59 -0.69 11.72
CA THR A 210 15.60 0.38 11.72
C THR A 210 15.06 1.63 12.43
N GLY A 211 13.84 2.07 12.10
CA GLY A 211 13.21 3.22 12.75
C GLY A 211 13.03 3.01 14.26
N PHE A 212 12.58 1.82 14.65
CA PHE A 212 12.42 1.44 16.06
C PHE A 212 13.74 1.50 16.83
N LYS A 213 14.78 0.87 16.30
CA LYS A 213 16.11 0.87 16.92
C LYS A 213 16.73 2.26 16.99
N THR A 214 16.52 3.08 15.95
CA THR A 214 17.06 4.45 15.91
C THR A 214 16.45 5.30 17.02
N PHE A 215 15.13 5.22 17.26
CA PHE A 215 14.49 5.94 18.36
C PHE A 215 15.15 5.64 19.72
N PHE A 216 15.31 4.36 20.05
CA PHE A 216 15.91 3.98 21.34
C PHE A 216 17.39 4.38 21.43
N LYS A 217 18.14 4.19 20.35
CA LYS A 217 19.55 4.65 20.31
C LYS A 217 19.70 6.15 20.57
N GLU A 218 18.77 6.96 20.08
CA GLU A 218 18.82 8.42 20.23
C GLU A 218 18.30 8.91 21.58
N LYS A 219 17.31 8.23 22.17
CA LYS A 219 16.57 8.73 23.32
C LYS A 219 16.79 7.94 24.61
N TYR A 220 17.08 6.65 24.51
CA TYR A 220 17.16 5.73 25.66
C TYR A 220 18.29 4.72 25.45
N ALA A 221 19.53 5.18 25.51
CA ALA A 221 20.73 4.38 25.20
C ALA A 221 20.94 3.14 26.10
N SER A 222 20.30 3.09 27.28
CA SER A 222 20.34 1.95 28.20
C SER A 222 19.39 0.81 27.82
N VAL A 223 18.44 1.05 26.91
CA VAL A 223 17.53 0.00 26.41
C VAL A 223 18.29 -0.98 25.53
N LYS A 224 18.13 -2.28 25.81
CA LYS A 224 18.71 -3.36 25.03
C LYS A 224 17.66 -3.93 24.08
N ILE A 225 18.03 -4.10 22.82
CA ILE A 225 17.12 -4.64 21.79
C ILE A 225 17.75 -5.89 21.19
N LYS A 226 17.02 -7.00 21.26
CA LYS A 226 17.42 -8.31 20.73
C LYS A 226 16.51 -8.70 19.56
N ASP A 227 17.10 -9.04 18.42
CA ASP A 227 16.34 -9.62 17.29
C ASP A 227 16.24 -11.14 17.49
N LEU A 228 15.05 -11.68 17.26
CA LEU A 228 14.78 -13.11 17.23
C LEU A 228 14.26 -13.52 15.85
N ALA A 229 15.08 -14.24 15.08
CA ALA A 229 14.62 -14.80 13.81
C ALA A 229 13.77 -16.05 14.06
N ILE A 230 12.50 -16.01 13.70
CA ILE A 230 11.57 -17.14 13.83
C ILE A 230 11.24 -17.66 12.43
N PRO A 231 11.52 -18.92 12.10
CA PRO A 231 11.17 -19.50 10.81
C PRO A 231 9.65 -19.58 10.65
N TYR A 232 9.10 -18.87 9.70
CA TYR A 232 7.64 -18.67 9.55
C TYR A 232 6.84 -19.96 9.33
N PHE A 233 7.37 -20.90 8.56
CA PHE A 233 6.62 -22.12 8.20
C PHE A 233 6.77 -23.28 9.18
N LYS A 234 7.34 -23.03 10.34
CA LYS A 234 7.36 -24.04 11.39
C LYS A 234 6.04 -24.01 12.16
N SER A 235 5.70 -25.15 12.75
CA SER A 235 4.53 -25.29 13.61
C SER A 235 4.51 -24.24 14.73
N ILE A 236 3.35 -23.98 15.30
CA ILE A 236 3.21 -23.13 16.49
C ILE A 236 4.15 -23.56 17.61
N ASP A 237 4.40 -24.87 17.73
CA ASP A 237 5.35 -25.43 18.71
C ASP A 237 6.79 -24.95 18.47
N ALA A 238 7.20 -24.77 17.22
CA ALA A 238 8.54 -24.26 16.91
C ALA A 238 8.67 -22.75 17.22
N ILE A 239 7.59 -21.99 17.06
CA ILE A 239 7.52 -20.57 17.48
C ILE A 239 7.63 -20.52 19.02
N ASN A 240 6.82 -21.31 19.70
CA ASN A 240 6.82 -21.40 21.16
C ASN A 240 8.19 -21.85 21.71
N SER A 241 8.84 -22.84 21.10
CA SER A 241 10.19 -23.26 21.48
C SER A 241 11.19 -22.11 21.34
N SER A 242 11.18 -21.38 20.21
CA SER A 242 12.08 -20.25 19.97
C SER A 242 11.89 -19.11 20.99
N LEU A 243 10.64 -18.86 21.41
CA LEU A 243 10.31 -17.88 22.45
C LEU A 243 10.72 -18.37 23.84
N ASN A 244 10.45 -19.64 24.17
CA ASN A 244 10.84 -20.25 25.42
C ASN A 244 12.35 -20.16 25.65
N ASP A 245 13.17 -20.44 24.65
CA ASP A 245 14.63 -20.38 24.74
C ASP A 245 15.15 -18.99 25.11
N VAL A 246 14.48 -17.93 24.62
CA VAL A 246 14.84 -16.54 24.92
C VAL A 246 14.30 -16.09 26.28
N LEU A 247 13.02 -16.41 26.55
CA LEU A 247 12.32 -15.90 27.74
C LEU A 247 12.68 -16.67 29.03
N LYS A 248 13.39 -17.81 28.93
CA LYS A 248 13.97 -18.52 30.11
C LYS A 248 15.16 -17.78 30.71
N ASP A 249 16.01 -17.21 29.85
CA ASP A 249 17.30 -16.67 30.24
C ASP A 249 17.29 -15.13 30.36
N ASP A 250 16.37 -14.46 29.66
CA ASP A 250 16.28 -13.01 29.57
C ASP A 250 14.99 -12.48 30.21
N ILE A 251 15.09 -11.44 31.01
CA ILE A 251 13.92 -10.65 31.42
C ILE A 251 13.55 -9.71 30.28
N ILE A 252 12.43 -9.97 29.62
CA ILE A 252 11.92 -9.15 28.53
C ILE A 252 10.79 -8.25 29.02
N ASP A 253 10.95 -6.92 28.88
CA ASP A 253 9.94 -5.93 29.28
C ASP A 253 8.94 -5.61 28.17
N GLY A 254 9.37 -5.76 26.91
CA GLY A 254 8.51 -5.46 25.75
C GLY A 254 8.86 -6.27 24.50
N ILE A 255 7.87 -6.45 23.64
CA ILE A 255 8.02 -7.12 22.35
C ILE A 255 7.47 -6.20 21.26
N PHE A 256 8.27 -5.99 20.21
CA PHE A 256 7.85 -5.26 19.02
C PHE A 256 7.75 -6.20 17.83
N VAL A 257 6.54 -6.39 17.30
CA VAL A 257 6.29 -7.21 16.11
C VAL A 257 6.15 -6.31 14.87
N PRO A 258 7.14 -6.25 13.97
CA PRO A 258 7.14 -5.31 12.83
C PRO A 258 6.24 -5.74 11.66
N SER A 259 5.34 -6.69 11.88
CA SER A 259 4.41 -7.26 10.88
C SER A 259 3.02 -7.48 11.47
N SER A 260 2.06 -7.90 10.63
CA SER A 260 0.69 -8.23 11.04
C SER A 260 0.54 -9.50 11.89
N SER A 261 1.65 -10.17 12.23
CA SER A 261 1.66 -11.46 12.95
C SER A 261 1.73 -11.32 14.48
N SER A 262 1.28 -10.18 15.04
CA SER A 262 1.33 -9.92 16.50
C SER A 262 0.52 -10.93 17.29
N PHE A 263 -0.56 -11.47 16.72
CA PHE A 263 -1.39 -12.49 17.35
C PHE A 263 -0.61 -13.77 17.73
N LEU A 264 0.43 -14.13 16.95
CA LEU A 264 1.24 -15.31 17.27
C LEU A 264 2.01 -15.13 18.58
N ILE A 265 2.48 -13.93 18.84
CA ILE A 265 3.17 -13.60 20.10
C ILE A 265 2.15 -13.45 21.24
N ALA A 266 1.02 -12.79 20.97
CA ALA A 266 -0.03 -12.62 21.97
C ALA A 266 -0.57 -13.97 22.45
N GLU A 267 -0.85 -14.91 21.55
CA GLU A 267 -1.27 -16.27 21.88
C GLU A 267 -0.26 -17.00 22.78
N TYR A 268 1.04 -16.85 22.48
CA TYR A 268 2.10 -17.40 23.31
C TYR A 268 2.12 -16.76 24.71
N LEU A 269 2.00 -15.44 24.80
CA LEU A 269 2.02 -14.71 26.08
C LEU A 269 0.85 -15.12 26.98
N GLU A 270 -0.36 -15.23 26.44
CA GLU A 270 -1.56 -15.70 27.18
C GLU A 270 -1.38 -17.13 27.68
N ASN A 271 -0.99 -18.05 26.78
CA ASN A 271 -0.79 -19.46 27.12
C ASN A 271 0.30 -19.67 28.18
N SER A 272 1.32 -18.78 28.18
CA SER A 272 2.44 -18.82 29.15
C SER A 272 2.19 -17.96 30.39
N GLN A 273 1.05 -17.29 30.51
CA GLN A 273 0.67 -16.39 31.61
C GLN A 273 1.68 -15.23 31.82
N LEU A 274 2.29 -14.73 30.75
CA LEU A 274 3.29 -13.66 30.77
C LEU A 274 2.64 -12.28 30.58
N ASN A 275 1.82 -11.85 31.53
CA ASN A 275 0.99 -10.66 31.44
C ASN A 275 1.73 -9.33 31.64
N ASN A 276 3.02 -9.35 32.01
CA ASN A 276 3.82 -8.17 32.30
C ASN A 276 4.63 -7.67 31.09
N ILE A 277 4.64 -8.41 29.98
CA ILE A 277 5.39 -8.04 28.77
C ILE A 277 4.54 -7.15 27.89
N ARG A 278 5.01 -5.96 27.56
CA ARG A 278 4.30 -5.01 26.67
C ARG A 278 4.45 -5.41 25.22
N LEU A 279 3.34 -5.33 24.45
CA LEU A 279 3.30 -5.78 23.08
C LEU A 279 2.78 -4.69 22.13
N VAL A 280 3.66 -4.28 21.19
CA VAL A 280 3.31 -3.35 20.11
C VAL A 280 3.45 -4.04 18.75
N GLY A 281 2.44 -3.93 17.91
CA GLY A 281 2.44 -4.57 16.61
C GLY A 281 1.77 -3.77 15.50
N TYR A 282 1.41 -4.47 14.44
CA TYR A 282 0.80 -3.87 13.25
C TYR A 282 -0.48 -4.58 12.87
N ASP A 283 -1.34 -3.78 12.22
CA ASP A 283 -2.54 -4.18 11.51
C ASP A 283 -3.68 -4.73 12.38
N THR A 284 -4.87 -4.36 11.98
CA THR A 284 -6.14 -4.67 12.66
C THR A 284 -6.82 -5.88 12.03
N ASN A 285 -6.07 -6.99 11.81
CA ASN A 285 -6.69 -8.25 11.46
C ASN A 285 -7.48 -8.80 12.65
N LYS A 286 -8.41 -9.70 12.37
CA LYS A 286 -9.38 -10.21 13.34
C LYS A 286 -8.71 -10.73 14.63
N LYS A 287 -7.67 -11.55 14.49
CA LYS A 287 -6.96 -12.11 15.65
C LYS A 287 -6.22 -11.04 16.46
N ASN A 288 -5.55 -10.08 15.80
CA ASN A 288 -4.91 -8.98 16.51
C ASN A 288 -5.92 -8.13 17.29
N ILE A 289 -7.12 -7.90 16.74
CA ILE A 289 -8.20 -7.17 17.42
C ILE A 289 -8.68 -7.93 18.66
N GLU A 290 -8.81 -9.25 18.59
CA GLU A 290 -9.19 -10.08 19.75
C GLU A 290 -8.20 -9.90 20.90
N PHE A 291 -6.88 -10.01 20.65
CA PHE A 291 -5.84 -9.82 21.65
C PHE A 291 -5.67 -8.36 22.10
N LEU A 292 -5.98 -7.39 21.24
CA LEU A 292 -6.02 -5.98 21.63
C LEU A 292 -7.16 -5.69 22.61
N LYS A 293 -8.34 -6.29 22.39
CA LYS A 293 -9.49 -6.15 23.28
C LYS A 293 -9.29 -6.83 24.65
N ASN A 294 -8.44 -7.84 24.69
CA ASN A 294 -8.08 -8.57 25.92
C ASN A 294 -6.87 -7.95 26.67
N ASP A 295 -6.36 -6.79 26.18
CA ASP A 295 -5.17 -6.11 26.75
C ASP A 295 -3.85 -6.92 26.65
N THR A 296 -3.79 -7.98 25.83
CA THR A 296 -2.54 -8.73 25.56
C THR A 296 -1.66 -7.99 24.54
N ILE A 297 -2.30 -7.28 23.59
CA ILE A 297 -1.64 -6.32 22.72
C ILE A 297 -1.97 -4.91 23.24
N ASP A 298 -0.95 -4.09 23.52
CA ASP A 298 -1.16 -2.72 24.00
C ASP A 298 -1.52 -1.76 22.87
N PHE A 299 -0.78 -1.84 21.74
CA PHE A 299 -0.97 -0.97 20.58
C PHE A 299 -0.80 -1.71 19.26
N LEU A 300 -1.68 -1.37 18.31
CA LEU A 300 -1.49 -1.72 16.90
C LEU A 300 -1.31 -0.43 16.07
N ILE A 301 -0.49 -0.51 15.03
CA ILE A 301 -0.36 0.57 14.04
C ILE A 301 -1.03 0.11 12.76
N CYS A 302 -2.19 0.68 12.44
CA CYS A 302 -2.93 0.37 11.24
C CYS A 302 -2.39 1.15 10.04
N GLN A 303 -2.25 0.47 8.89
CA GLN A 303 -1.73 1.02 7.64
C GLN A 303 -2.84 1.47 6.68
N ASN A 304 -4.09 1.32 7.06
CA ASN A 304 -5.25 1.54 6.19
C ASN A 304 -5.16 0.78 4.86
N PRO A 305 -5.05 -0.55 4.90
CA PRO A 305 -4.76 -1.37 3.71
C PRO A 305 -5.86 -1.34 2.66
N TYR A 306 -7.13 -1.25 3.07
CA TYR A 306 -8.26 -1.06 2.15
C TYR A 306 -8.06 0.15 1.22
N ASN A 307 -7.73 1.31 1.81
CA ASN A 307 -7.53 2.53 1.06
C ASN A 307 -6.33 2.49 0.12
N GLN A 308 -5.31 1.69 0.40
CA GLN A 308 -4.17 1.52 -0.51
C GLN A 308 -4.64 0.87 -1.82
N GLY A 309 -5.41 -0.22 -1.74
CA GLY A 309 -5.97 -0.88 -2.92
C GLY A 309 -6.97 -0.01 -3.66
N TYR A 310 -7.95 0.55 -2.95
CA TYR A 310 -8.98 1.42 -3.52
C TYR A 310 -8.37 2.62 -4.26
N LYS A 311 -7.48 3.35 -3.59
CA LYS A 311 -6.84 4.53 -4.17
C LYS A 311 -5.90 4.18 -5.33
N GLY A 312 -5.22 3.03 -5.28
CA GLY A 312 -4.38 2.54 -6.36
C GLY A 312 -5.16 2.42 -7.68
N ILE A 313 -6.31 1.78 -7.65
CA ILE A 313 -7.19 1.67 -8.81
C ILE A 313 -7.74 3.02 -9.26
N LYS A 314 -8.16 3.89 -8.33
CA LYS A 314 -8.66 5.24 -8.67
C LYS A 314 -7.59 6.07 -9.36
N LEU A 315 -6.34 6.05 -8.90
CA LEU A 315 -5.23 6.77 -9.54
C LEU A 315 -4.94 6.26 -10.96
N LEU A 316 -4.92 4.94 -11.15
CA LEU A 316 -4.73 4.35 -12.47
C LEU A 316 -5.91 4.68 -13.40
N SER A 317 -7.14 4.65 -12.90
CA SER A 317 -8.32 5.08 -13.65
C SER A 317 -8.21 6.55 -14.09
N ASP A 318 -7.89 7.46 -13.16
CA ASP A 318 -7.74 8.90 -13.46
C ASP A 318 -6.63 9.12 -14.50
N TYR A 319 -5.53 8.38 -14.41
CA TYR A 319 -4.45 8.45 -15.39
C TYR A 319 -4.89 7.97 -16.77
N LEU A 320 -5.52 6.79 -16.86
CA LEU A 320 -5.90 6.17 -18.13
C LEU A 320 -7.05 6.92 -18.83
N VAL A 321 -8.04 7.38 -18.05
CA VAL A 321 -9.27 7.97 -18.58
C VAL A 321 -9.16 9.48 -18.74
N MET A 322 -8.54 10.15 -17.76
CA MET A 322 -8.51 11.62 -17.69
C MET A 322 -7.13 12.21 -18.02
N ASN A 323 -6.12 11.37 -18.35
CA ASN A 323 -4.71 11.77 -18.52
C ASN A 323 -4.17 12.58 -17.32
N LYS A 324 -4.61 12.26 -16.11
CA LYS A 324 -4.24 12.97 -14.90
C LYS A 324 -3.05 12.29 -14.25
N THR A 325 -1.89 12.93 -14.30
CA THR A 325 -0.69 12.41 -13.62
C THR A 325 -0.86 12.50 -12.09
N PRO A 326 -0.73 11.39 -11.35
CA PRO A 326 -0.82 11.40 -9.90
C PRO A 326 0.42 12.05 -9.26
N LYS A 327 0.31 12.40 -7.97
CA LYS A 327 1.50 12.76 -7.16
C LYS A 327 2.41 11.53 -7.02
N PRO A 328 3.73 11.72 -6.88
CA PRO A 328 4.66 10.59 -6.73
C PRO A 328 4.37 9.72 -5.50
N ILE A 329 3.91 10.32 -4.41
CA ILE A 329 3.65 9.63 -3.15
C ILE A 329 2.29 10.08 -2.57
N TYR A 330 1.50 9.09 -2.14
CA TYR A 330 0.32 9.25 -1.30
C TYR A 330 0.55 8.53 0.02
N PRO A 331 0.94 9.25 1.07
CA PRO A 331 1.22 8.63 2.36
C PRO A 331 -0.08 8.06 2.97
N SER A 332 -0.02 6.80 3.40
CA SER A 332 -1.06 6.21 4.24
C SER A 332 -0.91 6.71 5.68
N PRO A 333 -2.01 6.96 6.39
CA PRO A 333 -1.94 7.38 7.80
C PRO A 333 -1.31 6.29 8.67
N MET A 334 -0.67 6.71 9.76
CA MET A 334 -0.18 5.84 10.83
C MET A 334 -1.18 5.92 11.98
N THR A 335 -2.26 5.16 11.90
CA THR A 335 -3.31 5.19 12.92
C THR A 335 -2.91 4.30 14.09
N VAL A 336 -2.75 4.89 15.27
CA VAL A 336 -2.55 4.15 16.51
C VAL A 336 -3.89 3.62 16.98
N VAL A 337 -3.94 2.32 17.18
CA VAL A 337 -5.15 1.59 17.57
C VAL A 337 -4.96 1.00 18.96
N THR A 338 -5.92 1.30 19.82
CA THR A 338 -6.06 0.75 21.17
C THR A 338 -7.41 0.05 21.27
N LYS A 339 -7.66 -0.62 22.38
CA LYS A 339 -8.97 -1.27 22.58
C LYS A 339 -10.11 -0.26 22.65
N GLU A 340 -9.83 0.99 23.07
CA GLU A 340 -10.83 2.04 23.20
C GLU A 340 -11.30 2.63 21.87
N ASN A 341 -10.46 2.57 20.82
CA ASN A 341 -10.79 3.17 19.52
C ASN A 341 -10.96 2.16 18.38
N VAL A 342 -10.69 0.88 18.60
CA VAL A 342 -10.69 -0.15 17.53
C VAL A 342 -12.04 -0.31 16.82
N ASP A 343 -13.15 -0.11 17.51
CA ASP A 343 -14.50 -0.24 16.94
C ASP A 343 -14.92 1.02 16.14
N SER A 344 -14.06 2.06 16.10
CA SER A 344 -14.32 3.34 15.40
C SER A 344 -13.44 3.54 14.15
N ILE A 345 -12.64 2.53 13.77
CA ILE A 345 -11.65 2.64 12.69
C ILE A 345 -12.10 1.90 11.42
#